data_b17b9d70e3d307c9918886e672ca414d
#
_entry.id   b17b9d70e3d307c9918886e672ca414d
#
_cell.length_a   1.000
_cell.length_b   1.000
_cell.length_c   1.000
_cell.angle_alpha   90.00
_cell.angle_beta   90.00
_cell.angle_gamma   90.00
#
_symmetry.space_group_name_H-M   'P 1'
#
loop_
_entity.id
_entity.type
_entity.pdbx_description
1 polymer ?
#
loop_
_entity_poly.entity_id
_entity_poly.type
_entity_poly.pdbx_seq_one_letter_code
_entity_poly.pdbx_strand_id
1 'polypeptide(L)'
;MENRKILIVNTLDGGQYSAELESLLQEKEAEFKIINSDAMNISHCVGCNHCWLKTPGVCVFNDDYLLILKELVTSDEYWVVSDTSFGFLSSRGKRVFDRLMPLLLMYLELSEEGLMRHKLRYGRSIDVGIVFKGDGNREYLQRWCQRTALNLAGKPLGVFDVNEIKEAVSCM
;
A
#
# COMPACT_ATOMS: atom_id res chain seq x y z
N MET A 1 -12.08 6.66 -20.31
CA MET A 1 -11.19 6.84 -19.15
C MET A 1 -10.38 5.58 -19.04
N GLU A 2 -9.05 5.65 -18.94
CA GLU A 2 -8.25 4.45 -18.68
C GLU A 2 -8.69 3.83 -17.34
N ASN A 3 -8.99 2.54 -17.36
CA ASN A 3 -9.41 1.83 -16.16
C ASN A 3 -8.21 1.76 -15.21
N ARG A 4 -8.27 2.40 -14.06
CA ARG A 4 -7.18 2.41 -13.07
C ARG A 4 -7.08 1.03 -12.42
N LYS A 5 -5.86 0.51 -12.33
CA LYS A 5 -5.61 -0.80 -11.71
C LYS A 5 -5.40 -0.66 -10.20
N ILE A 6 -6.27 -1.29 -9.43
CA ILE A 6 -6.30 -1.23 -7.97
C ILE A 6 -5.66 -2.49 -7.40
N LEU A 7 -4.64 -2.34 -6.56
CA LEU A 7 -4.12 -3.43 -5.74
C LEU A 7 -4.55 -3.24 -4.28
N ILE A 8 -5.23 -4.23 -3.75
CA ILE A 8 -5.61 -4.30 -2.33
C ILE A 8 -4.81 -5.42 -1.66
N VAL A 9 -4.06 -5.09 -0.63
CA VAL A 9 -3.40 -6.09 0.23
C VAL A 9 -4.14 -6.15 1.55
N ASN A 10 -4.84 -7.25 1.77
CA ASN A 10 -5.57 -7.51 3.00
C ASN A 10 -4.70 -8.35 3.94
N THR A 11 -4.41 -7.79 5.12
CA THR A 11 -3.56 -8.43 6.15
C THR A 11 -4.36 -9.02 7.31
N LEU A 12 -5.70 -8.93 7.25
CA LEU A 12 -6.58 -9.47 8.29
C LEU A 12 -6.68 -11.00 8.20
N ASP A 13 -6.82 -11.64 9.35
CA ASP A 13 -6.95 -13.10 9.44
C ASP A 13 -8.15 -13.62 8.63
N GLY A 14 -7.92 -14.70 7.89
CA GLY A 14 -8.94 -15.36 7.08
C GLY A 14 -9.51 -14.51 5.95
N GLY A 15 -8.80 -13.44 5.52
CA GLY A 15 -9.26 -12.56 4.45
C GLY A 15 -10.59 -11.86 4.76
N GLN A 16 -10.83 -11.50 6.04
CA GLN A 16 -12.02 -10.76 6.44
C GLN A 16 -12.22 -9.54 5.51
N TYR A 17 -13.46 -9.25 5.15
CA TYR A 17 -13.88 -8.17 4.24
C TYR A 17 -13.46 -8.33 2.75
N SER A 18 -12.64 -9.33 2.39
CA SER A 18 -12.23 -9.49 0.98
C SER A 18 -13.42 -9.76 0.06
N ALA A 19 -14.36 -10.61 0.48
CA ALA A 19 -15.56 -10.92 -0.31
C ALA A 19 -16.48 -9.69 -0.49
N GLU A 20 -16.60 -8.85 0.55
CA GLU A 20 -17.38 -7.61 0.48
C GLU A 20 -16.71 -6.60 -0.45
N LEU A 21 -15.40 -6.39 -0.32
CA LEU A 21 -14.61 -5.54 -1.23
C LEU A 21 -14.72 -6.01 -2.68
N GLU A 22 -14.58 -7.31 -2.91
CA GLU A 22 -14.70 -7.90 -4.24
C GLU A 22 -16.08 -7.64 -4.87
N SER A 23 -17.17 -7.86 -4.12
CA SER A 23 -18.53 -7.59 -4.58
C SER A 23 -18.72 -6.12 -4.95
N LEU A 24 -18.30 -5.19 -4.08
CA LEU A 24 -18.45 -3.75 -4.30
C LEU A 24 -17.62 -3.25 -5.50
N LEU A 25 -16.42 -3.78 -5.68
CA LEU A 25 -15.55 -3.40 -6.80
C LEU A 25 -16.03 -3.99 -8.14
N GLN A 26 -16.63 -5.18 -8.12
CA GLN A 26 -17.28 -5.77 -9.29
C GLN A 26 -18.49 -4.95 -9.71
N GLU A 27 -19.32 -4.49 -8.79
CA GLU A 27 -20.44 -3.59 -9.08
C GLU A 27 -19.99 -2.26 -9.71
N LYS A 28 -18.77 -1.81 -9.38
CA LYS A 28 -18.14 -0.59 -9.92
C LYS A 28 -17.44 -0.84 -11.27
N GLU A 29 -17.37 -2.08 -11.75
CA GLU A 29 -16.62 -2.49 -12.95
C GLU A 29 -15.13 -2.07 -12.89
N ALA A 30 -14.55 -2.03 -11.70
CA ALA A 30 -13.15 -1.65 -11.47
C ALA A 30 -12.18 -2.76 -11.90
N GLU A 31 -10.98 -2.40 -12.37
CA GLU A 31 -9.89 -3.34 -12.54
C GLU A 31 -9.14 -3.48 -11.21
N PHE A 32 -9.27 -4.61 -10.53
CA PHE A 32 -8.68 -4.78 -9.21
C PHE A 32 -8.05 -6.16 -9.01
N LYS A 33 -7.16 -6.23 -8.01
CA LYS A 33 -6.62 -7.46 -7.46
C LYS A 33 -6.58 -7.39 -5.95
N ILE A 34 -7.14 -8.38 -5.27
CA ILE A 34 -7.06 -8.54 -3.82
C ILE A 34 -6.04 -9.64 -3.50
N ILE A 35 -5.08 -9.36 -2.63
CA ILE A 35 -4.11 -10.31 -2.10
C ILE A 35 -4.35 -10.44 -0.59
N ASN A 36 -4.79 -11.61 -0.14
CA ASN A 36 -4.86 -11.95 1.28
C ASN A 36 -3.47 -12.41 1.74
N SER A 37 -2.86 -11.65 2.63
CA SER A 37 -1.46 -11.86 3.03
C SER A 37 -1.30 -12.49 4.42
N ASP A 38 -2.39 -12.87 5.07
CA ASP A 38 -2.41 -13.46 6.41
C ASP A 38 -1.58 -14.76 6.51
N ALA A 39 -1.67 -15.63 5.50
CA ALA A 39 -0.89 -16.87 5.41
C ALA A 39 0.46 -16.73 4.68
N MET A 40 0.78 -15.54 4.16
CA MET A 40 2.01 -15.29 3.42
C MET A 40 3.21 -15.12 4.35
N ASN A 41 4.34 -15.70 3.95
CA ASN A 41 5.62 -15.49 4.62
C ASN A 41 6.24 -14.19 4.12
N ILE A 42 6.05 -13.10 4.86
CA ILE A 42 6.59 -11.77 4.54
C ILE A 42 7.52 -11.31 5.66
N SER A 43 8.80 -11.17 5.37
CA SER A 43 9.80 -10.66 6.31
C SER A 43 9.67 -9.14 6.51
N HIS A 44 10.07 -8.65 7.67
CA HIS A 44 10.17 -7.21 7.92
C HIS A 44 11.31 -6.58 7.10
N CYS A 45 11.14 -5.33 6.69
CA CYS A 45 12.25 -4.56 6.14
C CYS A 45 13.28 -4.29 7.24
N VAL A 46 14.53 -4.70 7.00
CA VAL A 46 15.64 -4.48 7.95
C VAL A 46 16.52 -3.27 7.58
N GLY A 47 16.11 -2.45 6.62
CA GLY A 47 16.84 -1.24 6.21
C GLY A 47 18.22 -1.51 5.60
N CYS A 48 18.47 -2.69 5.04
CA CYS A 48 19.79 -3.10 4.53
C CYS A 48 20.21 -2.38 3.23
N ASN A 49 19.32 -1.63 2.60
CA ASN A 49 19.52 -0.87 1.35
C ASN A 49 19.97 -1.71 0.13
N HIS A 50 19.92 -3.05 0.19
CA HIS A 50 20.27 -3.90 -0.95
C HIS A 50 19.45 -3.57 -2.20
N CYS A 51 18.14 -3.34 -2.03
CA CYS A 51 17.22 -2.98 -3.11
C CYS A 51 17.53 -1.63 -3.79
N TRP A 52 18.42 -0.84 -3.23
CA TRP A 52 18.92 0.41 -3.81
C TRP A 52 20.34 0.27 -4.37
N LEU A 53 21.22 -0.41 -3.64
CA LEU A 53 22.67 -0.36 -3.88
C LEU A 53 23.25 -1.60 -4.56
N LYS A 54 22.74 -2.81 -4.22
CA LYS A 54 23.34 -4.08 -4.70
C LYS A 54 22.46 -4.80 -5.72
N THR A 55 21.14 -4.84 -5.45
CA THR A 55 20.16 -5.49 -6.33
C THR A 55 19.02 -4.50 -6.64
N PRO A 56 19.28 -3.45 -7.46
CA PRO A 56 18.32 -2.38 -7.68
C PRO A 56 16.92 -2.90 -8.07
N GLY A 57 15.92 -2.51 -7.29
CA GLY A 57 14.52 -2.93 -7.51
C GLY A 57 14.18 -4.31 -6.94
N VAL A 58 15.14 -5.05 -6.37
CA VAL A 58 14.92 -6.39 -5.81
C VAL A 58 15.30 -6.42 -4.33
N CYS A 59 14.37 -6.90 -3.49
CA CYS A 59 14.65 -7.07 -2.07
C CYS A 59 15.60 -8.25 -1.83
N VAL A 60 16.42 -8.16 -0.78
CA VAL A 60 17.31 -9.26 -0.36
C VAL A 60 16.52 -10.49 0.13
N PHE A 61 15.33 -10.27 0.68
CA PHE A 61 14.44 -11.36 1.08
C PHE A 61 13.71 -11.92 -0.14
N ASN A 62 13.94 -13.20 -0.40
CA ASN A 62 13.20 -13.96 -1.41
C ASN A 62 12.00 -14.66 -0.72
N ASP A 63 10.95 -13.90 -0.50
CA ASP A 63 9.73 -14.32 0.20
C ASP A 63 8.48 -13.93 -0.60
N ASP A 64 7.30 -14.22 -0.05
CA ASP A 64 6.02 -14.02 -0.75
C ASP A 64 5.71 -12.55 -1.07
N TYR A 65 6.42 -11.59 -0.45
CA TYR A 65 6.25 -10.18 -0.80
C TYR A 65 6.58 -9.86 -2.26
N LEU A 66 7.39 -10.70 -2.92
CA LEU A 66 7.67 -10.52 -4.35
C LEU A 66 6.41 -10.56 -5.22
N LEU A 67 5.37 -11.28 -4.80
CA LEU A 67 4.08 -11.31 -5.50
C LEU A 67 3.38 -9.96 -5.42
N ILE A 68 3.38 -9.35 -4.22
CA ILE A 68 2.82 -8.01 -4.00
C ILE A 68 3.61 -6.96 -4.81
N LEU A 69 4.94 -7.02 -4.75
CA LEU A 69 5.81 -6.06 -5.43
C LEU A 69 5.62 -6.09 -6.95
N LYS A 70 5.45 -7.27 -7.55
CA LYS A 70 5.19 -7.43 -8.99
C LYS A 70 3.87 -6.76 -9.41
N GLU A 71 2.82 -6.90 -8.61
CA GLU A 71 1.55 -6.23 -8.88
C GLU A 71 1.66 -4.71 -8.71
N LEU A 72 2.36 -4.25 -7.67
CA LEU A 72 2.56 -2.82 -7.41
C LEU A 72 3.22 -2.08 -8.58
N VAL A 73 4.16 -2.71 -9.27
CA VAL A 73 4.84 -2.09 -10.44
C VAL A 73 3.85 -1.72 -11.55
N THR A 74 2.73 -2.41 -11.64
CA THR A 74 1.70 -2.19 -12.68
C THR A 74 0.42 -1.57 -12.16
N SER A 75 0.31 -1.30 -10.84
CA SER A 75 -0.90 -0.74 -10.23
C SER A 75 -0.84 0.79 -10.18
N ASP A 76 -2.01 1.42 -10.24
CA ASP A 76 -2.20 2.87 -10.09
C ASP A 76 -2.57 3.22 -8.65
N GLU A 77 -3.18 2.28 -7.95
CA GLU A 77 -3.61 2.45 -6.56
C GLU A 77 -3.12 1.29 -5.69
N TYR A 78 -2.73 1.62 -4.47
CA TYR A 78 -2.32 0.68 -3.44
C TYR A 78 -3.15 0.90 -2.19
N TRP A 79 -3.98 -0.08 -1.87
CA TRP A 79 -4.80 -0.11 -0.68
C TRP A 79 -4.34 -1.20 0.28
N VAL A 80 -4.28 -0.86 1.57
CA VAL A 80 -3.97 -1.84 2.61
C VAL A 80 -5.12 -1.92 3.59
N VAL A 81 -5.63 -3.13 3.78
CA VAL A 81 -6.62 -3.46 4.82
C VAL A 81 -5.86 -4.13 5.96
N SER A 82 -5.91 -3.55 7.16
CA SER A 82 -5.13 -4.02 8.31
C SER A 82 -5.83 -3.78 9.63
N ASP A 83 -5.59 -4.65 10.59
CA ASP A 83 -5.84 -4.36 12.00
C ASP A 83 -4.87 -3.30 12.53
N THR A 84 -5.17 -2.79 13.71
CA THR A 84 -4.37 -1.76 14.38
C THR A 84 -3.78 -2.27 15.68
N SER A 85 -2.65 -1.66 16.07
CA SER A 85 -1.98 -1.89 17.34
C SER A 85 -1.35 -0.57 17.80
N PHE A 86 -1.58 -0.19 19.06
CA PHE A 86 -1.05 1.06 19.63
C PHE A 86 -1.42 2.33 18.82
N GLY A 87 -2.63 2.38 18.27
CA GLY A 87 -3.13 3.51 17.47
C GLY A 87 -2.59 3.58 16.04
N PHE A 88 -1.76 2.62 15.61
CA PHE A 88 -1.19 2.53 14.27
C PHE A 88 -1.53 1.17 13.61
N LEU A 89 -1.11 0.97 12.35
CA LEU A 89 -1.25 -0.33 11.69
C LEU A 89 -0.49 -1.40 12.48
N SER A 90 -1.05 -2.60 12.51
CA SER A 90 -0.39 -3.75 13.11
C SER A 90 0.94 -4.05 12.43
N SER A 91 1.72 -4.92 13.03
CA SER A 91 2.97 -5.43 12.47
C SER A 91 2.79 -5.98 11.03
N ARG A 92 1.64 -6.62 10.74
CA ARG A 92 1.32 -7.16 9.41
C ARG A 92 1.11 -6.04 8.39
N GLY A 93 0.26 -5.04 8.72
CA GLY A 93 0.02 -3.89 7.87
C GLY A 93 1.28 -3.04 7.66
N LYS A 94 2.04 -2.80 8.74
CA LYS A 94 3.30 -2.06 8.65
C LYS A 94 4.32 -2.74 7.74
N ARG A 95 4.42 -4.06 7.79
CA ARG A 95 5.34 -4.88 7.01
C ARG A 95 5.15 -4.74 5.50
N VAL A 96 3.91 -4.73 5.02
CA VAL A 96 3.63 -4.60 3.58
C VAL A 96 3.93 -3.19 3.06
N PHE A 97 3.84 -2.18 3.91
CA PHE A 97 4.25 -0.82 3.56
C PHE A 97 5.78 -0.62 3.60
N ASP A 98 6.47 -1.15 4.61
CA ASP A 98 7.93 -0.96 4.74
C ASP A 98 8.72 -1.59 3.58
N ARG A 99 8.13 -2.55 2.90
CA ARG A 99 8.72 -3.25 1.78
C ARG A 99 8.52 -2.56 0.42
N LEU A 100 7.95 -1.34 0.39
CA LEU A 100 7.82 -0.52 -0.84
C LEU A 100 9.16 0.04 -1.36
N MET A 101 10.23 -0.03 -0.56
CA MET A 101 11.54 0.54 -0.89
C MET A 101 12.10 0.15 -2.27
N PRO A 102 11.87 -1.06 -2.82
CA PRO A 102 12.32 -1.41 -4.17
C PRO A 102 11.71 -0.57 -5.30
N LEU A 103 10.54 0.04 -5.07
CA LEU A 103 9.87 0.94 -6.04
C LEU A 103 10.55 2.31 -6.14
N LEU A 104 11.38 2.65 -5.16
CA LEU A 104 12.00 3.95 -4.99
C LEU A 104 13.50 3.89 -5.31
N LEU A 105 14.06 5.04 -5.66
CA LEU A 105 15.50 5.25 -5.74
C LEU A 105 15.99 5.90 -4.44
N MET A 106 17.28 5.77 -4.16
CA MET A 106 17.92 6.47 -3.04
C MET A 106 17.99 8.00 -3.26
N TYR A 107 17.80 8.44 -4.49
CA TYR A 107 17.85 9.87 -4.83
C TYR A 107 16.58 10.58 -4.41
N LEU A 108 16.74 11.82 -3.96
CA LEU A 108 15.66 12.69 -3.54
C LEU A 108 15.39 13.75 -4.61
N GLU A 109 14.15 14.21 -4.65
CA GLU A 109 13.70 15.33 -5.45
C GLU A 109 12.68 16.15 -4.66
N LEU A 110 12.42 17.38 -5.09
CA LEU A 110 11.31 18.18 -4.57
C LEU A 110 10.06 17.90 -5.39
N SER A 111 8.91 17.74 -4.72
CA SER A 111 7.60 17.76 -5.36
C SER A 111 7.29 19.18 -5.86
N GLU A 112 6.22 19.35 -6.63
CA GLU A 112 5.73 20.67 -7.06
C GLU A 112 5.40 21.59 -5.86
N GLU A 113 5.02 21.01 -4.73
CA GLU A 113 4.74 21.71 -3.48
C GLU A 113 6.01 22.03 -2.65
N GLY A 114 7.20 21.70 -3.16
CA GLY A 114 8.47 21.89 -2.47
C GLY A 114 8.78 20.88 -1.36
N LEU A 115 8.03 19.78 -1.28
CA LEU A 115 8.25 18.73 -0.31
C LEU A 115 9.24 17.69 -0.84
N MET A 116 10.14 17.24 0.02
CA MET A 116 11.15 16.25 -0.32
C MET A 116 10.53 14.85 -0.41
N ARG A 117 10.81 14.14 -1.51
CA ARG A 117 10.41 12.75 -1.74
C ARG A 117 11.50 11.95 -2.45
N HIS A 118 11.36 10.63 -2.43
CA HIS A 118 12.21 9.76 -3.25
C HIS A 118 11.80 9.80 -4.72
N LYS A 119 12.78 9.70 -5.62
CA LYS A 119 12.51 9.46 -7.05
C LYS A 119 11.95 8.05 -7.25
N LEU A 120 10.97 7.94 -8.14
CA LEU A 120 10.39 6.65 -8.51
C LEU A 120 11.36 5.87 -9.42
N ARG A 121 11.51 4.57 -9.17
CA ARG A 121 12.33 3.69 -10.02
C ARG A 121 11.70 3.45 -11.39
N TYR A 122 10.39 3.27 -11.42
CA TYR A 122 9.65 2.88 -12.63
C TYR A 122 8.87 4.04 -13.26
N GLY A 123 9.02 5.26 -12.74
CA GLY A 123 8.37 6.46 -13.29
C GLY A 123 6.84 6.49 -13.14
N ARG A 124 6.24 5.51 -12.43
CA ARG A 124 4.80 5.40 -12.24
C ARG A 124 4.43 5.80 -10.82
N SER A 125 3.55 6.78 -10.69
CA SER A 125 2.98 7.17 -9.40
C SER A 125 1.96 6.13 -8.92
N ILE A 126 1.84 5.98 -7.59
CA ILE A 126 0.88 5.06 -6.97
C ILE A 126 0.13 5.84 -5.88
N ASP A 127 -1.18 5.95 -6.05
CA ASP A 127 -2.06 6.53 -5.05
C ASP A 127 -2.25 5.54 -3.88
N VAL A 128 -2.41 6.06 -2.66
CA VAL A 128 -2.40 5.22 -1.45
C VAL A 128 -3.66 5.41 -0.63
N GLY A 129 -4.29 4.31 -0.25
CA GLY A 129 -5.40 4.29 0.69
C GLY A 129 -5.23 3.25 1.80
N ILE A 130 -5.92 3.43 2.91
CA ILE A 130 -5.88 2.55 4.06
C ILE A 130 -7.30 2.28 4.54
N VAL A 131 -7.60 1.00 4.79
CA VAL A 131 -8.78 0.57 5.55
C VAL A 131 -8.28 -0.10 6.83
N PHE A 132 -8.68 0.40 8.00
CA PHE A 132 -8.21 -0.14 9.27
C PHE A 132 -9.34 -0.73 10.11
N LYS A 133 -9.00 -1.74 10.92
CA LYS A 133 -9.89 -2.37 11.89
C LYS A 133 -9.31 -2.20 13.29
N GLY A 134 -10.12 -1.67 14.22
CA GLY A 134 -9.75 -1.52 15.63
C GLY A 134 -9.43 -0.09 16.04
N ASP A 135 -8.68 0.09 17.12
CA ASP A 135 -8.42 1.39 17.76
C ASP A 135 -7.29 2.18 17.06
N GLY A 136 -7.49 2.47 15.77
CA GLY A 136 -6.56 3.28 15.00
C GLY A 136 -6.70 4.77 15.28
N ASN A 137 -5.59 5.47 15.49
CA ASN A 137 -5.60 6.93 15.48
C ASN A 137 -5.71 7.43 14.03
N ARG A 138 -6.94 7.71 13.60
CA ARG A 138 -7.24 8.11 12.21
C ARG A 138 -6.40 9.31 11.75
N GLU A 139 -6.26 10.34 12.58
CA GLU A 139 -5.50 11.53 12.21
C GLU A 139 -4.02 11.20 11.96
N TYR A 140 -3.43 10.37 12.80
CA TYR A 140 -2.07 9.92 12.63
C TYR A 140 -1.90 9.04 11.37
N LEU A 141 -2.83 8.12 11.14
CA LEU A 141 -2.86 7.28 9.94
C LEU A 141 -3.02 8.12 8.67
N GLN A 142 -3.84 9.18 8.69
CA GLN A 142 -3.99 10.11 7.56
C GLN A 142 -2.69 10.84 7.23
N ARG A 143 -2.01 11.39 8.24
CA ARG A 143 -0.71 12.05 8.05
C ARG A 143 0.34 11.08 7.48
N TRP A 144 0.33 9.84 7.97
CA TRP A 144 1.23 8.81 7.49
C TRP A 144 0.90 8.36 6.06
N CYS A 145 -0.38 8.19 5.73
CA CYS A 145 -0.86 7.90 4.39
C CYS A 145 -0.44 9.00 3.39
N GLN A 146 -0.66 10.27 3.75
CA GLN A 146 -0.23 11.43 2.96
C GLN A 146 1.29 11.39 2.69
N ARG A 147 2.10 11.12 3.72
CA ARG A 147 3.55 11.05 3.57
C ARG A 147 4.00 9.87 2.70
N THR A 148 3.32 8.74 2.82
CA THR A 148 3.59 7.54 1.98
C THR A 148 3.24 7.80 0.53
N ALA A 149 2.05 8.36 0.26
CA ALA A 149 1.61 8.74 -1.08
C ALA A 149 2.58 9.74 -1.73
N LEU A 150 3.03 10.77 -1.00
CA LEU A 150 4.04 11.71 -1.49
C LEU A 150 5.32 11.00 -1.94
N ASN A 151 5.84 10.03 -1.17
CA ASN A 151 7.03 9.29 -1.56
C ASN A 151 6.82 8.41 -2.80
N LEU A 152 5.58 7.99 -3.06
CA LEU A 152 5.21 7.26 -4.27
C LEU A 152 4.76 8.18 -5.42
N ALA A 153 4.95 9.50 -5.28
CA ALA A 153 4.49 10.54 -6.21
C ALA A 153 2.99 10.48 -6.52
N GLY A 154 2.21 9.82 -5.66
CA GLY A 154 0.78 9.64 -5.76
C GLY A 154 0.00 10.56 -4.81
N LYS A 155 -1.31 10.35 -4.78
CA LYS A 155 -2.26 11.06 -3.91
C LYS A 155 -2.69 10.17 -2.75
N PRO A 156 -2.96 10.74 -1.57
CA PRO A 156 -3.66 10.01 -0.51
C PRO A 156 -5.13 9.87 -0.88
N LEU A 157 -5.62 8.64 -0.95
CA LEU A 157 -7.03 8.32 -1.27
C LEU A 157 -7.93 8.33 -0.03
N GLY A 158 -7.33 8.30 1.14
CA GLY A 158 -8.04 8.38 2.41
C GLY A 158 -7.70 7.26 3.37
N VAL A 159 -8.26 7.39 4.58
CA VAL A 159 -8.11 6.41 5.66
C VAL A 159 -9.50 6.15 6.26
N PHE A 160 -9.96 4.92 6.17
CA PHE A 160 -11.31 4.50 6.49
C PHE A 160 -11.30 3.40 7.57
N ASP A 161 -12.28 3.41 8.45
CA ASP A 161 -12.57 2.25 9.29
C ASP A 161 -13.23 1.15 8.46
N VAL A 162 -13.09 -0.12 8.85
CA VAL A 162 -13.76 -1.24 8.16
C VAL A 162 -15.28 -1.11 8.08
N ASN A 163 -15.91 -0.34 8.97
CA ASN A 163 -17.33 -0.03 8.90
C ASN A 163 -17.68 1.00 7.82
N GLU A 164 -16.69 1.65 7.21
CA GLU A 164 -16.79 2.64 6.13
C GLU A 164 -16.26 2.06 4.80
N ILE A 165 -16.36 0.75 4.61
CA ILE A 165 -15.81 0.07 3.43
C ILE A 165 -16.42 0.59 2.12
N LYS A 166 -17.70 0.94 2.13
CA LYS A 166 -18.40 1.50 0.96
C LYS A 166 -17.85 2.87 0.56
N GLU A 167 -17.56 3.70 1.55
CA GLU A 167 -16.91 5.00 1.35
C GLU A 167 -15.50 4.82 0.81
N ALA A 168 -14.74 3.86 1.35
CA ALA A 168 -13.41 3.53 0.83
C ALA A 168 -13.48 3.11 -0.65
N VAL A 169 -14.41 2.21 -1.01
CA VAL A 169 -14.60 1.75 -2.39
C VAL A 169 -15.05 2.90 -3.30
N SER A 170 -15.78 3.89 -2.80
CA SER A 170 -16.14 5.07 -3.60
C SER A 170 -14.91 5.90 -4.03
N CYS A 171 -13.81 5.82 -3.27
CA CYS A 171 -12.53 6.49 -3.55
C CYS A 171 -11.57 5.65 -4.41
N MET A 172 -11.85 4.37 -4.60
CA MET A 172 -11.16 3.44 -5.51
C MET A 172 -11.75 3.62 -6.94
#